data_46168baf13e71e270e5925d4f2ab8db9
#
_entry.id   46168baf13e71e270e5925d4f2ab8db9
#
_cell.length_a   1.000
_cell.length_b   1.000
_cell.length_c   1.000
_cell.angle_alpha   90.00
_cell.angle_beta   90.00
_cell.angle_gamma   90.00
#
_symmetry.space_group_name_H-M   'P 1'
#
loop_
_entity.id
_entity.type
_entity.pdbx_description
1 polymer ?
#
loop_
_entity_poly.entity_id
_entity_poly.type
_entity_poly.pdbx_seq_one_letter_code
_entity_poly.pdbx_strand_id
1 'polypeptide(L)'
;PGLMNIGFLGTGRITSSVIEGIFKSKLKIKKIYISPRNRLIAKKLKKRFKRITISKDNQQLIDKSNWVFLAVTPKVGDKILKKLNFKKNQKIVSFISTMNLAQLKKAIGKKVKIVRAIPLPPISIRKGPIPICPPDKQVKSFFNKLGTTVEIKNEKSSINFWATSGMMAPFYEILKVLADWLVKKGIKRSE
;
A
#
# COMPACT_ATOMS: atom_id res chain seq x y z
N PRO A 1 -0.10 -10.67 -19.96
CA PRO A 1 -0.92 -10.72 -18.76
C PRO A 1 -2.12 -9.80 -18.92
N GLY A 2 -3.35 -10.38 -18.83
CA GLY A 2 -4.58 -9.65 -19.04
C GLY A 2 -4.78 -8.53 -18.01
N LEU A 3 -5.68 -7.60 -18.33
CA LEU A 3 -6.10 -6.52 -17.44
C LEU A 3 -6.65 -7.10 -16.13
N MET A 4 -6.01 -6.80 -15.00
CA MET A 4 -6.42 -7.32 -13.69
C MET A 4 -7.23 -6.29 -12.87
N ASN A 5 -8.09 -6.79 -12.02
CA ASN A 5 -8.74 -6.01 -10.98
C ASN A 5 -7.89 -6.05 -9.71
N ILE A 6 -7.74 -4.91 -9.06
CA ILE A 6 -7.05 -4.82 -7.77
C ILE A 6 -7.96 -4.19 -6.72
N GLY A 7 -7.80 -4.61 -5.47
CA GLY A 7 -8.56 -4.10 -4.34
C GLY A 7 -7.65 -3.56 -3.24
N PHE A 8 -8.00 -2.43 -2.64
CA PHE A 8 -7.31 -1.87 -1.48
C PHE A 8 -8.20 -1.97 -0.25
N LEU A 9 -7.90 -2.91 0.62
CA LEU A 9 -8.51 -3.04 1.94
C LEU A 9 -7.90 -2.00 2.88
N GLY A 10 -8.59 -0.90 3.04
CA GLY A 10 -8.12 0.32 3.69
C GLY A 10 -7.87 1.45 2.70
N THR A 11 -8.50 2.61 2.95
CA THR A 11 -8.47 3.79 2.08
C THR A 11 -7.83 4.94 2.86
N GLY A 12 -6.50 4.82 3.10
CA GLY A 12 -5.68 5.79 3.81
C GLY A 12 -4.68 6.51 2.90
N ARG A 13 -3.72 7.22 3.51
CA ARG A 13 -2.68 7.96 2.79
C ARG A 13 -1.86 7.07 1.86
N ILE A 14 -1.40 5.92 2.34
CA ILE A 14 -0.57 5.04 1.51
C ILE A 14 -1.34 4.47 0.32
N THR A 15 -2.61 4.10 0.50
CA THR A 15 -3.49 3.68 -0.59
C THR A 15 -3.61 4.78 -1.65
N SER A 16 -3.83 6.04 -1.23
CA SER A 16 -3.90 7.19 -2.14
C SER A 16 -2.61 7.36 -2.93
N SER A 17 -1.45 7.30 -2.25
CA SER A 17 -0.13 7.44 -2.89
C SER A 17 0.14 6.32 -3.90
N VAL A 18 -0.19 5.06 -3.57
CA VAL A 18 -0.03 3.93 -4.48
C VAL A 18 -0.96 4.07 -5.70
N ILE A 19 -2.22 4.44 -5.48
CA ILE A 19 -3.17 4.68 -6.58
C ILE A 19 -2.70 5.80 -7.50
N GLU A 20 -2.23 6.92 -6.96
CA GLU A 20 -1.66 8.01 -7.77
C GLU A 20 -0.47 7.54 -8.60
N GLY A 21 0.44 6.77 -8.00
CA GLY A 21 1.55 6.15 -8.71
C GLY A 21 1.08 5.24 -9.85
N ILE A 22 0.07 4.40 -9.62
CA ILE A 22 -0.52 3.52 -10.63
C ILE A 22 -1.03 4.33 -11.82
N PHE A 23 -1.79 5.39 -11.59
CA PHE A 23 -2.34 6.22 -12.67
C PHE A 23 -1.27 7.01 -13.45
N LYS A 24 -0.14 7.32 -12.82
CA LYS A 24 1.04 7.93 -13.47
C LYS A 24 1.94 6.90 -14.18
N SER A 25 1.71 5.61 -13.95
CA SER A 25 2.51 4.53 -14.49
C SER A 25 1.93 3.96 -15.78
N LYS A 26 2.68 3.03 -16.42
CA LYS A 26 2.22 2.24 -17.57
C LYS A 26 1.49 0.94 -17.14
N LEU A 27 1.09 0.81 -15.88
CA LEU A 27 0.36 -0.36 -15.39
C LEU A 27 -1.04 -0.43 -16.02
N LYS A 28 -1.34 -1.57 -16.64
CA LYS A 28 -2.65 -1.84 -17.22
C LYS A 28 -3.57 -2.48 -16.18
N ILE A 29 -4.31 -1.66 -15.44
CA ILE A 29 -5.30 -2.10 -14.44
C ILE A 29 -6.69 -1.90 -15.01
N LYS A 30 -7.55 -2.94 -14.93
CA LYS A 30 -8.95 -2.89 -15.38
C LYS A 30 -9.79 -2.02 -14.46
N LYS A 31 -9.85 -2.38 -13.17
CA LYS A 31 -10.57 -1.64 -12.11
C LYS A 31 -9.79 -1.67 -10.80
N ILE A 32 -9.99 -0.64 -10.00
CA ILE A 32 -9.48 -0.52 -8.63
C ILE A 32 -10.67 -0.44 -7.69
N TYR A 33 -10.81 -1.44 -6.83
CA TYR A 33 -11.82 -1.48 -5.78
C TYR A 33 -11.21 -0.95 -4.48
N ILE A 34 -11.93 -0.07 -3.77
CA ILE A 34 -11.46 0.51 -2.52
C ILE A 34 -12.49 0.35 -1.41
N SER A 35 -12.02 0.21 -0.17
CA SER A 35 -12.87 0.12 1.02
C SER A 35 -13.73 1.36 1.23
N PRO A 36 -14.99 1.23 1.70
CA PRO A 36 -15.90 2.35 1.90
C PRO A 36 -15.63 3.13 3.19
N ARG A 37 -14.82 2.63 4.11
CA ARG A 37 -14.70 3.14 5.49
C ARG A 37 -14.28 4.61 5.57
N ASN A 38 -13.27 5.03 4.83
CA ASN A 38 -12.86 6.43 4.78
C ASN A 38 -13.55 7.14 3.61
N ARG A 39 -14.79 7.56 3.86
CA ARG A 39 -15.69 8.14 2.83
C ARG A 39 -15.08 9.36 2.14
N LEU A 40 -14.38 10.24 2.86
CA LEU A 40 -13.79 11.45 2.29
C LEU A 40 -12.70 11.11 1.27
N ILE A 41 -11.73 10.28 1.64
CA ILE A 41 -10.64 9.90 0.74
C ILE A 41 -11.20 9.06 -0.40
N ALA A 42 -12.11 8.12 -0.13
CA ALA A 42 -12.72 7.28 -1.16
C ALA A 42 -13.47 8.12 -2.23
N LYS A 43 -14.26 9.11 -1.82
CA LYS A 43 -14.94 10.02 -2.74
C LYS A 43 -13.96 10.87 -3.55
N LYS A 44 -12.90 11.41 -2.93
CA LYS A 44 -11.85 12.17 -3.63
C LYS A 44 -11.17 11.33 -4.71
N LEU A 45 -10.77 10.10 -4.37
CA LEU A 45 -10.13 9.18 -5.32
C LEU A 45 -11.07 8.81 -6.46
N LYS A 46 -12.34 8.48 -6.17
CA LYS A 46 -13.34 8.15 -7.19
C LYS A 46 -13.60 9.33 -8.14
N LYS A 47 -13.69 10.57 -7.61
CA LYS A 47 -13.86 11.78 -8.42
C LYS A 47 -12.67 12.01 -9.36
N ARG A 48 -11.45 11.77 -8.86
CA ARG A 48 -10.21 12.02 -9.61
C ARG A 48 -9.90 10.94 -10.65
N PHE A 49 -10.27 9.68 -10.39
CA PHE A 49 -9.86 8.54 -11.20
C PHE A 49 -11.05 7.66 -11.61
N LYS A 50 -11.40 7.67 -12.91
CA LYS A 50 -12.58 6.98 -13.47
C LYS A 50 -12.61 5.45 -13.24
N ARG A 51 -11.43 4.79 -13.08
CA ARG A 51 -11.34 3.33 -12.88
C ARG A 51 -11.54 2.89 -11.42
N ILE A 52 -11.80 3.82 -10.49
CA ILE A 52 -12.01 3.51 -9.09
C ILE A 52 -13.48 3.22 -8.81
N THR A 53 -13.72 2.14 -8.10
CA THR A 53 -15.04 1.75 -7.57
C THR A 53 -14.97 1.64 -6.05
N ILE A 54 -15.83 2.39 -5.36
CA ILE A 54 -16.00 2.21 -3.91
C ILE A 54 -16.88 0.98 -3.72
N SER A 55 -16.37 -0.04 -3.03
CA SER A 55 -17.14 -1.25 -2.72
C SER A 55 -18.18 -0.99 -1.63
N LYS A 56 -19.28 -1.75 -1.62
CA LYS A 56 -20.28 -1.66 -0.56
C LYS A 56 -19.71 -2.10 0.80
N ASP A 57 -18.85 -3.11 0.78
CA ASP A 57 -18.16 -3.68 1.92
C ASP A 57 -16.80 -4.28 1.54
N ASN A 58 -16.07 -4.78 2.52
CA ASN A 58 -14.74 -5.35 2.32
C ASN A 58 -14.78 -6.72 1.62
N GLN A 59 -15.86 -7.51 1.80
CA GLN A 59 -15.97 -8.82 1.14
C GLN A 59 -16.19 -8.64 -0.36
N GLN A 60 -17.06 -7.73 -0.77
CA GLN A 60 -17.26 -7.42 -2.19
C GLN A 60 -15.97 -6.94 -2.86
N LEU A 61 -15.17 -6.13 -2.15
CA LEU A 61 -13.85 -5.70 -2.63
C LEU A 61 -12.96 -6.91 -2.93
N ILE A 62 -12.87 -7.85 -1.99
CA ILE A 62 -12.07 -9.08 -2.14
C ILE A 62 -12.60 -9.90 -3.31
N ASP A 63 -13.91 -10.14 -3.37
CA ASP A 63 -14.53 -11.00 -4.39
C ASP A 63 -14.31 -10.49 -5.81
N LYS A 64 -14.21 -9.20 -6.01
CA LYS A 64 -14.03 -8.54 -7.32
C LYS A 64 -12.56 -8.35 -7.72
N SER A 65 -11.60 -8.69 -6.83
CA SER A 65 -10.18 -8.39 -7.03
C SER A 65 -9.35 -9.66 -7.29
N ASN A 66 -8.42 -9.58 -8.24
CA ASN A 66 -7.39 -10.60 -8.46
C ASN A 66 -6.24 -10.43 -7.44
N TRP A 67 -5.86 -9.17 -7.17
CA TRP A 67 -4.89 -8.82 -6.15
C TRP A 67 -5.55 -7.97 -5.08
N VAL A 68 -5.27 -8.27 -3.81
CA VAL A 68 -5.78 -7.50 -2.67
C VAL A 68 -4.61 -6.92 -1.88
N PHE A 69 -4.59 -5.60 -1.77
CA PHE A 69 -3.63 -4.85 -0.98
C PHE A 69 -4.22 -4.59 0.40
N LEU A 70 -3.56 -5.09 1.44
CA LEU A 70 -3.97 -4.88 2.83
C LEU A 70 -3.31 -3.60 3.35
N ALA A 71 -4.06 -2.51 3.37
CA ALA A 71 -3.59 -1.17 3.73
C ALA A 71 -4.31 -0.61 4.96
N VAL A 72 -4.66 -1.47 5.90
CA VAL A 72 -5.26 -1.11 7.19
C VAL A 72 -4.20 -1.06 8.29
N THR A 73 -4.53 -0.39 9.41
CA THR A 73 -3.68 -0.43 10.60
C THR A 73 -3.66 -1.84 11.19
N PRO A 74 -2.59 -2.24 11.92
CA PRO A 74 -2.49 -3.57 12.52
C PRO A 74 -3.70 -3.94 13.37
N LYS A 75 -4.14 -3.05 14.25
CA LYS A 75 -5.32 -3.24 15.12
C LYS A 75 -6.61 -3.52 14.33
N VAL A 76 -6.78 -2.88 13.19
CA VAL A 76 -7.92 -3.12 12.31
C VAL A 76 -7.75 -4.43 11.57
N GLY A 77 -6.55 -4.71 11.03
CA GLY A 77 -6.23 -5.97 10.35
C GLY A 77 -6.56 -7.19 11.19
N ASP A 78 -6.12 -7.21 12.43
CA ASP A 78 -6.39 -8.32 13.37
C ASP A 78 -7.89 -8.61 13.55
N LYS A 79 -8.70 -7.53 13.58
CA LYS A 79 -10.16 -7.66 13.76
C LYS A 79 -10.89 -8.13 12.53
N ILE A 80 -10.48 -7.67 11.33
CA ILE A 80 -11.29 -7.86 10.13
C ILE A 80 -10.83 -9.04 9.27
N LEU A 81 -9.50 -9.33 9.19
CA LEU A 81 -8.99 -10.35 8.27
C LEU A 81 -9.56 -11.73 8.54
N LYS A 82 -9.75 -12.11 9.81
CA LYS A 82 -10.32 -13.40 10.22
C LYS A 82 -11.80 -13.58 9.82
N LYS A 83 -12.50 -12.47 9.52
CA LYS A 83 -13.92 -12.46 9.15
C LYS A 83 -14.13 -12.39 7.63
N LEU A 84 -13.06 -12.35 6.85
CA LEU A 84 -13.10 -12.18 5.41
C LEU A 84 -12.63 -13.45 4.71
N ASN A 85 -13.29 -13.79 3.62
CA ASN A 85 -12.99 -14.97 2.82
C ASN A 85 -12.12 -14.58 1.62
N PHE A 86 -10.90 -15.15 1.57
CA PHE A 86 -9.96 -14.94 0.48
C PHE A 86 -9.93 -16.17 -0.44
N LYS A 87 -9.85 -15.96 -1.74
CA LYS A 87 -9.81 -17.04 -2.73
C LYS A 87 -8.38 -17.55 -2.93
N LYS A 88 -8.22 -18.85 -3.13
CA LYS A 88 -6.92 -19.52 -3.31
C LYS A 88 -6.06 -18.92 -4.43
N ASN A 89 -6.69 -18.44 -5.50
CA ASN A 89 -6.03 -17.87 -6.67
C ASN A 89 -5.75 -16.37 -6.56
N GLN A 90 -6.11 -15.73 -5.46
CA GLN A 90 -5.79 -14.32 -5.22
C GLN A 90 -4.35 -14.15 -4.75
N LYS A 91 -3.76 -13.03 -5.10
CA LYS A 91 -2.49 -12.58 -4.54
C LYS A 91 -2.74 -11.47 -3.51
N ILE A 92 -2.20 -11.66 -2.33
CA ILE A 92 -2.32 -10.70 -1.23
C ILE A 92 -1.01 -9.96 -1.10
N VAL A 93 -1.07 -8.64 -1.10
CA VAL A 93 0.09 -7.78 -0.83
C VAL A 93 -0.20 -6.99 0.44
N SER A 94 0.52 -7.28 1.52
CA SER A 94 0.29 -6.65 2.82
C SER A 94 1.21 -5.46 3.05
N PHE A 95 0.62 -4.31 3.35
CA PHE A 95 1.32 -3.11 3.82
C PHE A 95 1.29 -3.00 5.36
N ILE A 96 0.74 -4.00 6.05
CA ILE A 96 0.64 -4.01 7.52
C ILE A 96 2.01 -4.34 8.09
N SER A 97 2.71 -3.32 8.59
CA SER A 97 4.11 -3.43 9.03
C SER A 97 4.34 -4.40 10.17
N THR A 98 3.45 -4.46 11.15
CA THR A 98 3.61 -5.26 12.38
C THR A 98 3.05 -6.67 12.31
N MET A 99 2.39 -7.07 11.21
CA MET A 99 1.95 -8.45 11.02
C MET A 99 2.94 -9.21 10.15
N ASN A 100 3.57 -10.24 10.70
CA ASN A 100 4.47 -11.13 9.96
C ASN A 100 3.69 -12.11 9.06
N LEU A 101 4.42 -12.82 8.20
CA LEU A 101 3.81 -13.78 7.24
C LEU A 101 3.03 -14.90 7.95
N ALA A 102 3.52 -15.37 9.10
CA ALA A 102 2.84 -16.42 9.86
C ALA A 102 1.50 -15.92 10.41
N GLN A 103 1.47 -14.72 10.97
CA GLN A 103 0.25 -14.07 11.46
C GLN A 103 -0.75 -13.80 10.33
N LEU A 104 -0.28 -13.30 9.19
CA LEU A 104 -1.10 -13.09 8.01
C LEU A 104 -1.69 -14.39 7.48
N LYS A 105 -0.88 -15.47 7.37
CA LYS A 105 -1.35 -16.80 6.95
C LYS A 105 -2.37 -17.38 7.93
N LYS A 106 -2.20 -17.16 9.24
CA LYS A 106 -3.18 -17.57 10.27
C LYS A 106 -4.51 -16.84 10.11
N ALA A 107 -4.47 -15.54 9.79
CA ALA A 107 -5.66 -14.71 9.66
C ALA A 107 -6.41 -14.90 8.33
N ILE A 108 -5.69 -15.14 7.22
CA ILE A 108 -6.23 -15.14 5.85
C ILE A 108 -6.43 -16.56 5.32
N GLY A 109 -5.60 -17.51 5.76
CA GLY A 109 -5.56 -18.89 5.28
C GLY A 109 -4.22 -19.26 4.62
N LYS A 110 -3.78 -20.48 4.88
CA LYS A 110 -2.45 -20.99 4.43
C LYS A 110 -2.35 -21.15 2.90
N LYS A 111 -3.47 -21.30 2.21
CA LYS A 111 -3.50 -21.58 0.75
C LYS A 111 -3.36 -20.34 -0.13
N VAL A 112 -3.35 -19.14 0.45
CA VAL A 112 -3.27 -17.87 -0.29
C VAL A 112 -1.81 -17.39 -0.37
N LYS A 113 -1.39 -16.92 -1.54
CA LYS A 113 -0.05 -16.33 -1.73
C LYS A 113 0.01 -14.94 -1.13
N ILE A 114 0.88 -14.72 -0.16
CA ILE A 114 1.03 -13.45 0.57
C ILE A 114 2.45 -12.93 0.37
N VAL A 115 2.55 -11.66 0.00
CA VAL A 115 3.81 -10.89 -0.04
C VAL A 115 3.62 -9.66 0.85
N ARG A 116 4.59 -9.37 1.69
CA ARG A 116 4.63 -8.11 2.44
C ARG A 116 5.35 -7.06 1.61
N ALA A 117 4.89 -5.83 1.63
CA ALA A 117 5.53 -4.72 0.94
C ALA A 117 5.47 -3.45 1.79
N ILE A 118 6.48 -2.58 1.65
CA ILE A 118 6.53 -1.30 2.36
C ILE A 118 6.67 -0.16 1.35
N PRO A 119 5.56 0.22 0.72
CA PRO A 119 5.58 1.45 -0.07
C PRO A 119 5.63 2.66 0.86
N LEU A 120 6.39 3.67 0.45
CA LEU A 120 6.47 4.98 1.11
C LEU A 120 5.76 6.04 0.26
N PRO A 121 5.37 7.20 0.83
CA PRO A 121 4.61 8.23 0.11
C PRO A 121 5.20 8.67 -1.25
N PRO A 122 6.55 8.72 -1.47
CA PRO A 122 7.12 9.01 -2.78
C PRO A 122 6.70 8.09 -3.92
N ILE A 123 6.07 6.95 -3.64
CA ILE A 123 5.47 6.07 -4.65
C ILE A 123 4.44 6.81 -5.51
N SER A 124 3.81 7.87 -5.00
CA SER A 124 2.86 8.71 -5.74
C SER A 124 3.48 9.42 -6.95
N ILE A 125 4.79 9.63 -6.92
CA ILE A 125 5.59 10.20 -8.01
C ILE A 125 6.52 9.14 -8.64
N ARG A 126 6.27 7.87 -8.34
CA ARG A 126 7.01 6.70 -8.86
C ARG A 126 8.48 6.72 -8.45
N LYS A 127 8.79 7.13 -7.24
CA LYS A 127 10.14 7.19 -6.67
C LYS A 127 10.22 6.44 -5.34
N GLY A 128 11.46 6.09 -4.98
CA GLY A 128 11.82 5.49 -3.71
C GLY A 128 11.86 3.97 -3.72
N PRO A 129 12.50 3.38 -2.70
CA PRO A 129 12.60 1.94 -2.53
C PRO A 129 11.27 1.35 -2.05
N ILE A 130 10.96 0.15 -2.53
CA ILE A 130 9.79 -0.62 -2.13
C ILE A 130 10.25 -2.02 -1.74
N PRO A 131 10.58 -2.23 -0.46
CA PRO A 131 10.94 -3.55 0.06
C PRO A 131 9.78 -4.52 -0.06
N ILE A 132 10.04 -5.75 -0.56
CA ILE A 132 9.09 -6.85 -0.61
C ILE A 132 9.65 -8.12 0.02
N CYS A 133 8.83 -8.86 0.73
CA CYS A 133 9.19 -10.12 1.38
C CYS A 133 7.98 -11.09 1.42
N PRO A 134 8.14 -12.36 1.01
CA PRO A 134 9.28 -12.91 0.29
C PRO A 134 9.38 -12.37 -1.15
N PRO A 135 10.47 -12.66 -1.87
CA PRO A 135 10.58 -12.36 -3.29
C PRO A 135 9.43 -12.96 -4.11
N ASP A 136 8.86 -12.16 -5.01
CA ASP A 136 7.81 -12.59 -5.93
C ASP A 136 7.95 -11.82 -7.25
N LYS A 137 8.18 -12.55 -8.34
CA LYS A 137 8.44 -11.95 -9.67
C LYS A 137 7.32 -11.01 -10.15
N GLN A 138 6.06 -11.36 -9.91
CA GLN A 138 4.91 -10.55 -10.36
C GLN A 138 4.78 -9.27 -9.51
N VAL A 139 4.95 -9.38 -8.18
CA VAL A 139 4.92 -8.23 -7.26
C VAL A 139 6.10 -7.31 -7.55
N LYS A 140 7.30 -7.85 -7.80
CA LYS A 140 8.46 -7.08 -8.24
C LYS A 140 8.18 -6.32 -9.54
N SER A 141 7.67 -7.01 -10.56
CA SER A 141 7.32 -6.38 -11.84
C SER A 141 6.28 -5.25 -11.69
N PHE A 142 5.30 -5.45 -10.80
CA PHE A 142 4.29 -4.44 -10.48
C PHE A 142 4.94 -3.20 -9.84
N PHE A 143 5.70 -3.38 -8.76
CA PHE A 143 6.29 -2.27 -8.03
C PHE A 143 7.44 -1.57 -8.76
N ASN A 144 8.16 -2.25 -9.66
CA ASN A 144 9.17 -1.62 -10.51
C ASN A 144 8.58 -0.58 -11.48
N LYS A 145 7.26 -0.56 -11.69
CA LYS A 145 6.58 0.53 -12.41
C LYS A 145 6.27 1.73 -11.50
N LEU A 146 6.41 1.56 -10.19
CA LEU A 146 6.02 2.55 -9.17
C LEU A 146 7.21 3.08 -8.35
N GLY A 147 8.39 2.46 -8.49
CA GLY A 147 9.61 2.82 -7.78
C GLY A 147 10.67 1.73 -7.98
N THR A 148 11.59 1.59 -7.04
CA THR A 148 12.64 0.56 -7.07
C THR A 148 12.32 -0.56 -6.08
N THR A 149 12.02 -1.75 -6.57
CA THR A 149 11.71 -2.89 -5.70
C THR A 149 12.98 -3.48 -5.09
N VAL A 150 12.99 -3.67 -3.78
CA VAL A 150 14.06 -4.33 -3.02
C VAL A 150 13.54 -5.68 -2.51
N GLU A 151 14.12 -6.78 -3.00
CA GLU A 151 13.71 -8.13 -2.61
C GLU A 151 14.42 -8.56 -1.33
N ILE A 152 13.64 -8.90 -0.29
CA ILE A 152 14.14 -9.37 0.99
C ILE A 152 13.82 -10.87 1.11
N LYS A 153 14.84 -11.71 1.13
CA LYS A 153 14.68 -13.18 1.20
C LYS A 153 14.25 -13.65 2.58
N ASN A 154 14.79 -13.04 3.63
CA ASN A 154 14.54 -13.43 5.02
C ASN A 154 13.64 -12.41 5.72
N GLU A 155 12.48 -12.86 6.21
CA GLU A 155 11.54 -11.99 6.92
C GLU A 155 12.12 -11.35 8.19
N LYS A 156 13.00 -12.05 8.92
CA LYS A 156 13.68 -11.48 10.10
C LYS A 156 14.51 -10.24 9.71
N SER A 157 15.22 -10.29 8.58
CA SER A 157 15.97 -9.13 8.07
C SER A 157 15.06 -7.99 7.63
N SER A 158 13.79 -8.26 7.32
CA SER A 158 12.85 -7.21 6.94
C SER A 158 12.56 -6.23 8.07
N ILE A 159 12.69 -6.64 9.33
CA ILE A 159 12.50 -5.79 10.51
C ILE A 159 13.41 -4.56 10.45
N ASN A 160 14.65 -4.71 9.99
CA ASN A 160 15.61 -3.62 9.87
C ASN A 160 15.14 -2.54 8.89
N PHE A 161 14.54 -2.94 7.77
CA PHE A 161 13.96 -2.00 6.81
C PHE A 161 12.70 -1.30 7.38
N TRP A 162 11.91 -1.99 8.20
CA TRP A 162 10.77 -1.37 8.89
C TRP A 162 11.24 -0.36 9.94
N ALA A 163 12.28 -0.70 10.71
CA ALA A 163 12.86 0.21 11.70
C ALA A 163 13.41 1.48 11.05
N THR A 164 14.19 1.35 9.96
CA THR A 164 14.73 2.51 9.24
C THR A 164 13.63 3.37 8.60
N SER A 165 12.56 2.76 8.09
CA SER A 165 11.43 3.55 7.55
C SER A 165 10.68 4.32 8.64
N GLY A 166 10.73 3.88 9.90
CA GLY A 166 10.20 4.61 11.06
C GLY A 166 10.91 5.95 11.30
N MET A 167 12.17 6.09 10.86
CA MET A 167 12.92 7.35 10.97
C MET A 167 12.45 8.45 9.99
N MET A 168 11.62 8.09 9.02
CA MET A 168 11.12 9.07 8.03
C MET A 168 10.28 10.17 8.68
N ALA A 169 9.45 9.86 9.68
CA ALA A 169 8.61 10.85 10.34
C ALA A 169 9.43 11.89 11.14
N PRO A 170 10.37 11.50 12.03
CA PRO A 170 11.28 12.44 12.67
C PRO A 170 12.10 13.27 11.68
N PHE A 171 12.60 12.66 10.61
CA PHE A 171 13.37 13.36 9.59
C PHE A 171 12.55 14.47 8.91
N TYR A 172 11.32 14.18 8.49
CA TYR A 172 10.44 15.19 7.90
C TYR A 172 10.07 16.29 8.91
N GLU A 173 9.92 15.96 10.19
CA GLU A 173 9.64 16.99 11.21
C GLU A 173 10.84 17.93 11.40
N ILE A 174 12.07 17.41 11.41
CA ILE A 174 13.29 18.24 11.42
C ILE A 174 13.32 19.17 10.22
N LEU A 175 13.10 18.66 9.01
CA LEU A 175 13.07 19.49 7.79
C LEU A 175 11.99 20.57 7.86
N LYS A 176 10.81 20.23 8.41
CA LYS A 176 9.72 21.18 8.60
C LYS A 176 10.09 22.30 9.58
N VAL A 177 10.70 21.95 10.72
CA VAL A 177 11.15 22.93 11.71
C VAL A 177 12.16 23.89 11.10
N LEU A 178 13.12 23.38 10.32
CA LEU A 178 14.10 24.21 9.61
C LEU A 178 13.44 25.13 8.58
N ALA A 179 12.50 24.61 7.79
CA ALA A 179 11.76 25.41 6.81
C ALA A 179 10.92 26.51 7.49
N ASP A 180 10.23 26.19 8.57
CA ASP A 180 9.42 27.15 9.33
C ASP A 180 10.32 28.23 9.98
N TRP A 181 11.52 27.87 10.41
CA TRP A 181 12.51 28.84 10.91
C TRP A 181 12.98 29.80 9.80
N LEU A 182 13.30 29.27 8.60
CA LEU A 182 13.67 30.10 7.44
C LEU A 182 12.57 31.10 7.09
N VAL A 183 11.30 30.63 7.07
CA VAL A 183 10.15 31.51 6.80
C VAL A 183 10.05 32.63 7.83
N LYS A 184 10.28 32.34 9.13
CA LYS A 184 10.34 33.37 10.18
C LYS A 184 11.48 34.38 9.99
N LYS A 185 12.53 33.99 9.26
CA LYS A 185 13.64 34.86 8.87
C LYS A 185 13.42 35.64 7.56
N GLY A 186 12.21 35.53 6.98
CA GLY A 186 11.83 36.30 5.78
C GLY A 186 12.04 35.55 4.45
N ILE A 187 12.53 34.33 4.48
CA ILE A 187 12.66 33.49 3.26
C ILE A 187 11.28 32.98 2.83
N LYS A 188 10.96 33.07 1.55
CA LYS A 188 9.69 32.53 1.04
C LYS A 188 9.71 31.01 1.03
N ARG A 189 8.58 30.37 1.34
CA ARG A 189 8.47 28.92 1.40
C ARG A 189 8.69 28.22 0.05
N SER A 190 8.65 28.95 -1.05
CA SER A 190 8.94 28.49 -2.41
C SER A 190 10.44 28.50 -2.77
N GLU A 191 11.24 29.14 -1.96
CA GLU A 191 12.71 29.20 -2.07
C GLU A 191 13.36 28.08 -1.24
#